data_af81a73c00d1b619a7a1c2ea6cd3bd25
#
_entry.id   af81a73c00d1b619a7a1c2ea6cd3bd25
#
_cell.length_a   1.000
_cell.length_b   1.000
_cell.length_c   1.000
_cell.angle_alpha   90.00
_cell.angle_beta   90.00
_cell.angle_gamma   90.00
#
_symmetry.space_group_name_H-M   'P 1'
#
loop_
_entity.id
_entity.type
_entity.pdbx_description
1 polymer ?
#
loop_
_entity_poly.entity_id
_entity_poly.type
_entity_poly.pdbx_seq_one_letter_code
_entity_poly.pdbx_strand_id
1 'polypeptide(L)'
;MKFGASVSSYTTTWEEIQGAMKTMDSGRWSSIWFPDHFIPPAAWKGAEDQPIFESWTLLAAVAGMTNTLRMGHMVNGNTYRNPGLVAKMATTIDQISNGRFILSVGAAWFQREHEAYGWDFYSLGERSNRFEESCKLIRELFTATEPVNFDGKFYKLDKA
;
A
#
# COMPACT_ATOMS: atom_id res chain seq x y z
N MET A 1 9.31 -1.98 -23.94
CA MET A 1 9.34 -1.15 -22.71
C MET A 1 7.97 -1.25 -22.06
N LYS A 2 7.93 -1.32 -20.72
CA LYS A 2 6.67 -1.35 -19.94
C LYS A 2 6.50 0.00 -19.24
N PHE A 3 5.28 0.55 -19.26
CA PHE A 3 4.95 1.82 -18.62
C PHE A 3 3.92 1.62 -17.53
N GLY A 4 4.09 2.29 -16.40
CA GLY A 4 3.12 2.40 -15.34
C GLY A 4 2.77 3.86 -15.09
N ALA A 5 1.61 4.13 -14.49
CA ALA A 5 1.23 5.45 -14.04
C ALA A 5 0.91 5.44 -12.54
N SER A 6 1.34 6.47 -11.84
CA SER A 6 0.83 6.80 -10.51
C SER A 6 -0.42 7.65 -10.68
N VAL A 7 -1.52 7.18 -10.12
CA VAL A 7 -2.83 7.87 -10.15
C VAL A 7 -3.08 8.45 -8.78
N SER A 8 -3.56 9.68 -8.75
CA SER A 8 -3.91 10.34 -7.49
C SER A 8 -5.11 9.64 -6.84
N SER A 9 -5.03 9.41 -5.53
CA SER A 9 -6.14 8.96 -4.70
C SER A 9 -6.82 10.11 -3.95
N TYR A 10 -6.37 11.34 -4.15
CA TYR A 10 -6.88 12.57 -3.52
C TYR A 10 -7.25 13.60 -4.57
N THR A 11 -8.15 14.54 -4.22
CA THR A 11 -8.71 15.55 -5.13
C THR A 11 -9.31 14.95 -6.40
N THR A 12 -9.93 13.79 -6.30
CA THR A 12 -10.52 13.04 -7.41
C THR A 12 -11.81 12.36 -6.97
N THR A 13 -12.62 11.92 -7.94
CA THR A 13 -13.84 11.15 -7.70
C THR A 13 -13.64 9.68 -8.03
N TRP A 14 -14.55 8.84 -7.56
CA TRP A 14 -14.54 7.42 -7.91
C TRP A 14 -14.73 7.20 -9.42
N GLU A 15 -15.58 7.99 -10.06
CA GLU A 15 -15.83 7.94 -11.50
C GLU A 15 -14.58 8.25 -12.32
N GLU A 16 -13.77 9.23 -11.88
CA GLU A 16 -12.50 9.58 -12.52
C GLU A 16 -11.48 8.45 -12.39
N ILE A 17 -11.39 7.85 -11.20
CA ILE A 17 -10.53 6.68 -10.98
C ILE A 17 -10.96 5.50 -11.84
N GLN A 18 -12.26 5.20 -11.92
CA GLN A 18 -12.79 4.16 -12.79
C GLN A 18 -12.48 4.42 -14.27
N GLY A 19 -12.64 5.67 -14.71
CA GLY A 19 -12.28 6.10 -16.06
C GLY A 19 -10.81 5.87 -16.38
N ALA A 20 -9.92 6.24 -15.47
CA ALA A 20 -8.48 6.00 -15.58
C ALA A 20 -8.17 4.50 -15.65
N MET A 21 -8.74 3.69 -14.75
CA MET A 21 -8.56 2.21 -14.75
C MET A 21 -8.99 1.60 -16.08
N LYS A 22 -10.18 1.95 -16.57
CA LYS A 22 -10.71 1.42 -17.84
C LYS A 22 -9.82 1.78 -19.02
N THR A 23 -9.36 3.03 -19.07
CA THR A 23 -8.46 3.52 -20.13
C THR A 23 -7.12 2.80 -20.09
N MET A 24 -6.57 2.61 -18.90
CA MET A 24 -5.28 1.94 -18.73
C MET A 24 -5.37 0.44 -19.01
N ASP A 25 -6.42 -0.24 -18.54
CA ASP A 25 -6.59 -1.70 -18.71
C ASP A 25 -6.84 -2.09 -20.19
N SER A 26 -7.47 -1.21 -20.98
CA SER A 26 -7.67 -1.40 -22.42
C SER A 26 -6.50 -0.93 -23.30
N GLY A 27 -5.54 -0.22 -22.72
CA GLY A 27 -4.47 0.45 -23.44
C GLY A 27 -3.13 -0.29 -23.40
N ARG A 28 -2.05 0.52 -23.47
CA ARG A 28 -0.65 0.03 -23.46
C ARG A 28 0.02 0.14 -22.10
N TRP A 29 -0.75 0.41 -21.05
CA TRP A 29 -0.24 0.51 -19.70
C TRP A 29 -0.01 -0.87 -19.09
N SER A 30 1.07 -1.01 -18.34
CA SER A 30 1.43 -2.27 -17.68
C SER A 30 1.08 -2.29 -16.21
N SER A 31 0.97 -1.12 -15.57
CA SER A 31 0.69 -1.04 -14.15
C SER A 31 0.09 0.31 -13.72
N ILE A 32 -0.69 0.26 -12.65
CA ILE A 32 -1.28 1.39 -11.95
C ILE A 32 -0.79 1.42 -10.51
N TRP A 33 -0.50 2.61 -10.00
CA TRP A 33 0.07 2.82 -8.69
C TRP A 33 -0.67 3.91 -7.94
N PHE A 34 -0.88 3.71 -6.62
CA PHE A 34 -1.49 4.71 -5.75
C PHE A 34 -0.55 5.06 -4.59
N PRO A 35 -0.53 6.34 -4.15
CA PRO A 35 0.15 6.70 -2.91
C PRO A 35 -0.61 6.13 -1.71
N ASP A 36 0.12 5.73 -0.67
CA ASP A 36 -0.47 5.28 0.60
C ASP A 36 -0.44 6.45 1.59
N HIS A 37 -1.42 7.35 1.47
CA HIS A 37 -1.59 8.52 2.32
C HIS A 37 -3.03 8.61 2.83
N PHE A 38 -3.20 9.24 3.99
CA PHE A 38 -4.49 9.50 4.65
C PHE A 38 -4.86 10.97 4.66
N ILE A 39 -3.89 11.82 4.38
CA ILE A 39 -4.04 13.26 4.15
C ILE A 39 -3.24 13.59 2.90
N PRO A 40 -3.78 14.38 1.95
CA PRO A 40 -2.99 14.83 0.81
C PRO A 40 -1.72 15.56 1.26
N PRO A 41 -0.52 15.18 0.80
CA PRO A 41 0.72 15.83 1.23
C PRO A 41 0.71 17.34 0.93
N ALA A 42 1.25 18.14 1.85
CA ALA A 42 1.26 19.62 1.80
C ALA A 42 1.92 20.24 0.55
N ALA A 43 2.67 19.46 -0.23
CA ALA A 43 3.18 19.90 -1.54
C ALA A 43 2.05 20.30 -2.51
N TRP A 44 0.83 19.85 -2.26
CA TRP A 44 -0.39 20.19 -2.97
C TRP A 44 -1.15 21.26 -2.17
N LYS A 45 -0.63 22.47 -2.13
CA LYS A 45 -1.22 23.60 -1.38
C LYS A 45 -2.75 23.69 -1.62
N GLY A 46 -3.51 23.68 -0.54
CA GLY A 46 -4.97 23.73 -0.56
C GLY A 46 -5.67 22.39 -0.73
N ALA A 47 -4.95 21.26 -0.74
CA ALA A 47 -5.54 19.94 -0.84
C ALA A 47 -5.64 19.20 0.51
N GLU A 48 -5.11 19.76 1.60
CA GLU A 48 -5.05 19.09 2.91
C GLU A 48 -6.43 18.71 3.47
N ASP A 49 -7.46 19.52 3.15
CA ASP A 49 -8.85 19.28 3.57
C ASP A 49 -9.67 18.52 2.50
N GLN A 50 -9.05 18.11 1.42
CA GLN A 50 -9.75 17.39 0.35
C GLN A 50 -9.89 15.90 0.68
N PRO A 51 -10.97 15.25 0.19
CA PRO A 51 -11.17 13.83 0.38
C PRO A 51 -10.04 13.02 -0.27
N ILE A 52 -9.68 11.93 0.36
CA ILE A 52 -8.71 10.96 -0.13
C ILE A 52 -9.28 9.55 0.01
N PHE A 53 -9.06 8.71 -1.00
CA PHE A 53 -9.40 7.29 -0.93
C PHE A 53 -8.31 6.52 -0.19
N GLU A 54 -8.73 5.64 0.73
CA GLU A 54 -7.81 4.71 1.40
C GLU A 54 -7.26 3.72 0.37
N SER A 55 -5.95 3.62 0.30
CA SER A 55 -5.26 3.04 -0.84
C SER A 55 -5.38 1.51 -0.96
N TRP A 56 -5.44 0.77 0.16
CA TRP A 56 -5.61 -0.68 0.13
C TRP A 56 -7.02 -1.09 -0.30
N THR A 57 -8.02 -0.37 0.21
CA THR A 57 -9.42 -0.55 -0.20
C THR A 57 -9.59 -0.23 -1.69
N LEU A 58 -8.94 0.84 -2.16
CA LEU A 58 -8.93 1.20 -3.56
C LEU A 58 -8.26 0.13 -4.43
N LEU A 59 -7.11 -0.40 -4.02
CA LEU A 59 -6.42 -1.47 -4.75
C LEU A 59 -7.22 -2.77 -4.82
N ALA A 60 -7.99 -3.10 -3.80
CA ALA A 60 -8.90 -4.23 -3.85
C ALA A 60 -10.01 -4.05 -4.91
N ALA A 61 -10.55 -2.83 -5.03
CA ALA A 61 -11.49 -2.50 -6.10
C ALA A 61 -10.84 -2.59 -7.49
N VAL A 62 -9.63 -2.04 -7.66
CA VAL A 62 -8.85 -2.15 -8.91
C VAL A 62 -8.61 -3.61 -9.29
N ALA A 63 -8.25 -4.45 -8.33
CA ALA A 63 -8.00 -5.88 -8.55
C ALA A 63 -9.23 -6.61 -9.13
N GLY A 64 -10.42 -6.29 -8.60
CA GLY A 64 -11.67 -6.89 -9.06
C GLY A 64 -12.23 -6.30 -10.37
N MET A 65 -11.80 -5.10 -10.75
CA MET A 65 -12.36 -4.36 -11.90
C MET A 65 -11.45 -4.34 -13.12
N THR A 66 -10.21 -4.81 -13.02
CA THR A 66 -9.24 -4.83 -14.11
C THR A 66 -8.78 -6.26 -14.42
N ASN A 67 -8.30 -6.50 -15.65
CA ASN A 67 -7.90 -7.83 -16.11
C ASN A 67 -6.41 -7.95 -16.41
N THR A 68 -5.76 -6.87 -16.81
CA THR A 68 -4.39 -6.89 -17.34
C THR A 68 -3.39 -6.06 -16.53
N LEU A 69 -3.86 -5.01 -15.88
CA LEU A 69 -2.99 -4.10 -15.12
C LEU A 69 -2.41 -4.79 -13.88
N ARG A 70 -1.11 -4.70 -13.73
CA ARG A 70 -0.47 -4.89 -12.42
C ARG A 70 -0.75 -3.67 -11.55
N MET A 71 -0.81 -3.86 -10.25
CA MET A 71 -1.16 -2.79 -9.33
C MET A 71 -0.37 -2.84 -8.03
N GLY A 72 -0.23 -1.70 -7.39
CA GLY A 72 0.46 -1.61 -6.10
C GLY A 72 0.46 -0.20 -5.54
N HIS A 73 1.09 -0.06 -4.39
CA HIS A 73 1.35 1.26 -3.80
C HIS A 73 2.67 1.84 -4.31
N MET A 74 2.79 3.16 -4.25
CA MET A 74 4.06 3.85 -4.45
C MET A 74 4.27 4.90 -3.34
N VAL A 75 4.64 4.42 -2.14
CA VAL A 75 4.78 3.04 -1.66
C VAL A 75 3.94 2.88 -0.39
N ASN A 76 3.61 1.64 0.03
CA ASN A 76 2.94 1.40 1.31
C ASN A 76 3.77 1.92 2.50
N GLY A 77 3.16 2.68 3.40
CA GLY A 77 3.81 3.18 4.60
C GLY A 77 3.84 2.13 5.71
N ASN A 78 5.04 1.69 6.10
CA ASN A 78 5.22 0.62 7.08
C ASN A 78 4.65 0.93 8.47
N THR A 79 4.55 2.20 8.82
CA THR A 79 4.12 2.63 10.16
C THR A 79 2.60 2.71 10.33
N TYR A 80 1.84 2.59 9.25
CA TYR A 80 0.38 2.73 9.31
C TYR A 80 -0.35 1.43 9.67
N ARG A 81 0.27 0.27 9.44
CA ARG A 81 -0.37 -1.04 9.62
C ARG A 81 0.59 -2.08 10.16
N ASN A 82 0.06 -3.05 10.91
CA ASN A 82 0.84 -4.21 11.34
C ASN A 82 1.29 -5.02 10.11
N PRO A 83 2.56 -5.43 10.01
CA PRO A 83 3.08 -6.15 8.83
C PRO A 83 2.41 -7.51 8.57
N GLY A 84 1.91 -8.19 9.59
CA GLY A 84 1.10 -9.40 9.41
C GLY A 84 -0.23 -9.10 8.70
N LEU A 85 -0.87 -7.98 9.05
CA LEU A 85 -2.07 -7.51 8.33
C LEU A 85 -1.73 -7.12 6.90
N VAL A 86 -0.61 -6.43 6.68
CA VAL A 86 -0.13 -6.06 5.33
C VAL A 86 0.07 -7.31 4.47
N ALA A 87 0.71 -8.35 4.99
CA ALA A 87 0.88 -9.62 4.28
C ALA A 87 -0.46 -10.26 3.92
N LYS A 88 -1.43 -10.26 4.84
CA LYS A 88 -2.77 -10.82 4.62
C LYS A 88 -3.56 -10.04 3.55
N MET A 89 -3.53 -8.71 3.58
CA MET A 89 -4.17 -7.89 2.56
C MET A 89 -3.50 -8.07 1.19
N ALA A 90 -2.17 -8.12 1.15
CA ALA A 90 -1.40 -8.34 -0.06
C ALA A 90 -1.75 -9.66 -0.75
N THR A 91 -1.76 -10.77 -0.01
CA THR A 91 -2.15 -12.08 -0.55
C THR A 91 -3.61 -12.11 -1.02
N THR A 92 -4.50 -11.42 -0.32
CA THR A 92 -5.91 -11.33 -0.73
C THR A 92 -6.06 -10.60 -2.06
N ILE A 93 -5.42 -9.43 -2.21
CA ILE A 93 -5.46 -8.66 -3.46
C ILE A 93 -4.77 -9.44 -4.59
N ASP A 94 -3.67 -10.13 -4.29
CA ASP A 94 -2.97 -10.93 -5.28
C ASP A 94 -3.86 -12.07 -5.81
N GLN A 95 -4.60 -12.77 -4.96
CA GLN A 95 -5.57 -13.79 -5.36
C GLN A 95 -6.73 -13.20 -6.17
N ILE A 96 -7.34 -12.10 -5.72
CA ILE A 96 -8.42 -11.41 -6.46
C ILE A 96 -7.94 -11.01 -7.84
N SER A 97 -6.72 -10.52 -7.95
CA SER A 97 -6.14 -10.03 -9.20
C SER A 97 -5.50 -11.12 -10.06
N ASN A 98 -5.46 -12.38 -9.62
CA ASN A 98 -4.78 -13.49 -10.31
C ASN A 98 -3.28 -13.20 -10.55
N GLY A 99 -2.56 -12.85 -9.47
CA GLY A 99 -1.10 -12.68 -9.48
C GLY A 99 -0.61 -11.34 -10.06
N ARG A 100 -1.44 -10.28 -10.07
CA ARG A 100 -1.08 -8.97 -10.61
C ARG A 100 -0.64 -7.95 -9.56
N PHE A 101 -0.76 -8.27 -8.28
CA PHE A 101 -0.39 -7.35 -7.21
C PHE A 101 1.13 -7.24 -7.06
N ILE A 102 1.61 -6.06 -6.72
CA ILE A 102 3.02 -5.77 -6.40
C ILE A 102 3.04 -5.10 -5.03
N LEU A 103 3.59 -5.77 -4.04
CA LEU A 103 3.82 -5.16 -2.74
C LEU A 103 5.11 -4.33 -2.79
N SER A 104 4.99 -3.04 -2.56
CA SER A 104 6.11 -2.14 -2.31
C SER A 104 5.93 -1.46 -0.95
N VAL A 105 6.98 -1.41 -0.15
CA VAL A 105 6.94 -0.92 1.23
C VAL A 105 8.03 0.13 1.45
N GLY A 106 7.72 1.16 2.23
CA GLY A 106 8.66 2.20 2.64
C GLY A 106 8.56 2.50 4.13
N ALA A 107 9.59 3.14 4.68
CA ALA A 107 9.68 3.43 6.12
C ALA A 107 8.73 4.55 6.60
N ALA A 108 7.88 5.10 5.74
CA ALA A 108 7.04 6.28 5.94
C ALA A 108 7.85 7.56 6.19
N TRP A 109 7.22 8.71 6.01
CA TRP A 109 7.90 10.00 6.13
C TRP A 109 6.98 11.15 6.59
N PHE A 110 5.67 11.05 6.39
CA PHE A 110 4.75 12.17 6.58
C PHE A 110 4.23 12.20 8.02
N GLN A 111 4.92 12.96 8.88
CA GLN A 111 4.62 13.10 10.30
C GLN A 111 3.19 13.61 10.56
N ARG A 112 2.71 14.55 9.75
CA ARG A 112 1.39 15.17 9.91
C ARG A 112 0.24 14.16 9.90
N GLU A 113 0.34 13.09 9.11
CA GLU A 113 -0.67 12.02 9.10
C GLU A 113 -0.69 11.24 10.40
N HIS A 114 0.49 10.90 10.91
CA HIS A 114 0.62 10.18 12.18
C HIS A 114 0.00 10.95 13.32
N GLU A 115 0.31 12.25 13.42
CA GLU A 115 -0.26 13.14 14.43
C GLU A 115 -1.78 13.26 14.30
N ALA A 116 -2.30 13.39 13.06
CA ALA A 116 -3.72 13.56 12.81
C ALA A 116 -4.55 12.32 13.17
N TYR A 117 -3.98 11.13 12.97
CA TYR A 117 -4.65 9.85 13.22
C TYR A 117 -4.27 9.24 14.58
N GLY A 118 -3.45 9.92 15.39
CA GLY A 118 -3.01 9.43 16.70
C GLY A 118 -2.07 8.23 16.62
N TRP A 119 -1.29 8.12 15.53
CA TRP A 119 -0.28 7.08 15.36
C TRP A 119 1.10 7.60 15.78
N ASP A 120 1.92 6.67 16.28
CA ASP A 120 3.29 6.99 16.64
C ASP A 120 4.13 7.36 15.41
N PHE A 121 4.81 8.50 15.48
CA PHE A 121 5.82 8.87 14.50
C PHE A 121 7.22 8.72 15.12
N TYR A 122 7.82 7.59 14.89
CA TYR A 122 9.12 7.23 15.42
C TYR A 122 10.27 8.03 14.80
N SER A 123 11.43 8.06 15.47
CA SER A 123 12.67 8.58 14.88
C SER A 123 13.02 7.87 13.57
N LEU A 124 13.82 8.51 12.71
CA LEU A 124 14.25 7.91 11.43
C LEU A 124 14.93 6.55 11.64
N GLY A 125 15.80 6.45 12.67
CA GLY A 125 16.48 5.19 12.98
C GLY A 125 15.51 4.08 13.39
N GLU A 126 14.52 4.41 14.23
CA GLU A 126 13.52 3.43 14.64
C GLU A 126 12.60 3.03 13.48
N ARG A 127 12.14 3.98 12.65
CA ARG A 127 11.36 3.66 11.46
C ARG A 127 12.13 2.73 10.52
N SER A 128 13.43 2.96 10.32
CA SER A 128 14.27 2.09 9.49
C SER A 128 14.41 0.68 10.07
N ASN A 129 14.60 0.56 11.37
CA ASN A 129 14.69 -0.74 12.04
C ASN A 129 13.36 -1.51 11.99
N ARG A 130 12.23 -0.82 12.22
CA ARG A 130 10.89 -1.40 12.09
C ARG A 130 10.61 -1.83 10.64
N PHE A 131 11.03 -1.05 9.67
CA PHE A 131 10.90 -1.38 8.24
C PHE A 131 11.70 -2.64 7.88
N GLU A 132 12.94 -2.75 8.33
CA GLU A 132 13.76 -3.94 8.09
C GLU A 132 13.12 -5.19 8.70
N GLU A 133 12.66 -5.11 9.95
CA GLU A 133 12.01 -6.23 10.64
C GLU A 133 10.68 -6.61 9.98
N SER A 134 9.89 -5.62 9.57
CA SER A 134 8.66 -5.82 8.81
C SER A 134 8.88 -6.55 7.49
N CYS A 135 9.91 -6.17 6.75
CA CYS A 135 10.25 -6.84 5.49
C CYS A 135 10.64 -8.31 5.71
N LYS A 136 11.38 -8.62 6.79
CA LYS A 136 11.71 -10.00 7.16
C LYS A 136 10.46 -10.81 7.48
N LEU A 137 9.58 -10.27 8.33
CA LEU A 137 8.32 -10.89 8.73
C LEU A 137 7.39 -11.15 7.54
N ILE A 138 7.19 -10.14 6.68
CA ILE A 138 6.33 -10.28 5.49
C ILE A 138 6.90 -11.35 4.53
N ARG A 139 8.22 -11.35 4.32
CA ARG A 139 8.87 -12.35 3.48
C ARG A 139 8.68 -13.75 4.04
N GLU A 140 8.81 -13.93 5.35
CA GLU A 140 8.61 -15.22 6.00
C GLU A 140 7.18 -15.71 5.82
N LEU A 141 6.17 -14.85 6.05
CA LEU A 141 4.76 -15.18 5.80
C LEU A 141 4.47 -15.56 4.34
N PHE A 142 5.18 -14.98 3.37
CA PHE A 142 4.97 -15.28 1.96
C PHE A 142 5.63 -16.58 1.49
N THR A 143 6.64 -17.07 2.21
CA THR A 143 7.44 -18.22 1.78
C THR A 143 7.24 -19.46 2.65
N ALA A 144 6.64 -19.31 3.83
CA ALA A 144 6.42 -20.43 4.74
C ALA A 144 5.34 -21.39 4.21
N THR A 145 5.56 -22.67 4.46
CA THR A 145 4.59 -23.76 4.21
C THR A 145 3.86 -24.20 5.47
N GLU A 146 4.34 -23.75 6.63
CA GLU A 146 3.79 -24.02 7.94
C GLU A 146 3.49 -22.72 8.69
N PRO A 147 2.66 -22.74 9.74
CA PRO A 147 2.37 -21.55 10.53
C PRO A 147 3.65 -20.89 11.08
N VAL A 148 3.74 -19.56 10.91
CA VAL A 148 4.93 -18.77 11.25
C VAL A 148 4.90 -18.33 12.70
N ASN A 149 6.00 -18.57 13.42
CA ASN A 149 6.31 -17.94 14.69
C ASN A 149 7.42 -16.91 14.47
N PHE A 150 7.17 -15.64 14.81
CA PHE A 150 8.15 -14.57 14.68
C PHE A 150 8.31 -13.85 16.03
N ASP A 151 9.52 -13.83 16.57
CA ASP A 151 9.81 -13.15 17.84
C ASP A 151 10.83 -12.02 17.61
N GLY A 152 10.35 -10.96 16.98
CA GLY A 152 11.13 -9.76 16.69
C GLY A 152 11.14 -8.77 17.85
N LYS A 153 11.92 -7.71 17.69
CA LYS A 153 11.96 -6.59 18.64
C LYS A 153 10.68 -5.78 18.61
N PHE A 154 10.10 -5.57 17.43
CA PHE A 154 8.96 -4.69 17.19
C PHE A 154 7.68 -5.45 16.87
N TYR A 155 7.80 -6.62 16.29
CA TYR A 155 6.65 -7.42 15.85
C TYR A 155 6.77 -8.87 16.33
N LYS A 156 5.61 -9.45 16.67
CA LYS A 156 5.53 -10.85 17.11
C LYS A 156 4.38 -11.54 16.41
N LEU A 157 4.63 -12.80 16.03
CA LEU A 157 3.60 -13.69 15.52
C LEU A 157 3.64 -15.00 16.31
N ASP A 158 2.47 -15.56 16.56
CA ASP A 158 2.28 -16.88 17.13
C ASP A 158 1.40 -17.70 16.19
N LYS A 159 2.00 -18.69 15.53
CA LYS A 159 1.34 -19.60 14.59
C LYS A 159 0.45 -18.90 13.54
N ALA A 160 0.94 -17.80 12.99
CA ALA A 160 0.23 -17.03 12.00
C ALA A 160 0.30 -17.65 10.60
#